data_1bb5f4a97d42cba6c32ab79116092d47
#
_entry.id   1bb5f4a97d42cba6c32ab79116092d47
#
_cell.length_a   1.000
_cell.length_b   1.000
_cell.length_c   1.000
_cell.angle_alpha   90.00
_cell.angle_beta   90.00
_cell.angle_gamma   90.00
#
_symmetry.space_group_name_H-M   'P 1'
#
loop_
_entity.id
_entity.type
_entity.pdbx_description
1 polymer ?
#
loop_
_entity_poly.entity_id
_entity_poly.type
_entity_poly.pdbx_seq_one_letter_code
_entity_poly.pdbx_strand_id
1 'polypeptide(L)'
;NVQFLYSSYVTNVLTDPSGKPAGVVIANRSGRQAIRCKAIIDATHNASVAGLLGAERKPFIAGSQEFCYTVVGNTPKEAPEIIQAEELSQPIKVGEKSYPVTRYTFHLPLKDDSYASLAEVEQIIRNRTWDIDQVDSSDLLWYIPKQTINSEKAYNGNPVSWRKLPMQAFKSKNIANLWVLGPCAEIPRELAAKVMRPVPALFI
;
A
#
# COMPACT_ATOMS: atom_id res chain seq x y z
N ASN A 1 0.03 -27.16 0.13
CA ASN A 1 0.31 -26.75 -1.25
C ASN A 1 -0.36 -25.42 -1.55
N VAL A 2 0.42 -24.45 -2.02
CA VAL A 2 -0.08 -23.15 -2.52
C VAL A 2 0.05 -23.17 -4.03
N GLN A 3 -1.02 -22.81 -4.74
CA GLN A 3 -1.01 -22.65 -6.19
C GLN A 3 -0.85 -21.16 -6.52
N PHE A 4 -0.03 -20.87 -7.53
CA PHE A 4 0.23 -19.51 -8.00
C PHE A 4 -0.27 -19.34 -9.43
N LEU A 5 -0.93 -18.22 -9.69
CA LEU A 5 -1.36 -17.80 -11.02
C LEU A 5 -0.78 -16.41 -11.29
N TYR A 6 0.33 -16.38 -12.01
CA TYR A 6 0.97 -15.13 -12.41
C TYR A 6 0.21 -14.44 -13.54
N SER A 7 0.42 -13.14 -13.69
CA SER A 7 -0.18 -12.32 -14.76
C SER A 7 -1.71 -12.50 -14.86
N SER A 8 -2.36 -12.63 -13.70
CA SER A 8 -3.80 -12.83 -13.60
C SER A 8 -4.43 -11.69 -12.80
N TYR A 9 -5.49 -11.11 -13.32
CA TYR A 9 -6.21 -10.00 -12.69
C TYR A 9 -7.62 -10.43 -12.32
N VAL A 10 -8.08 -10.09 -11.12
CA VAL A 10 -9.47 -10.27 -10.73
C VAL A 10 -10.32 -9.25 -11.48
N THR A 11 -11.28 -9.71 -12.26
CA THR A 11 -12.16 -8.88 -13.07
C THR A 11 -13.61 -8.88 -12.59
N ASN A 12 -13.99 -9.88 -11.80
CA ASN A 12 -15.33 -9.96 -11.22
C ASN A 12 -15.31 -10.88 -10.00
N VAL A 13 -16.42 -10.92 -9.29
CA VAL A 13 -16.64 -11.76 -8.10
C VAL A 13 -17.84 -12.67 -8.33
N LEU A 14 -17.84 -13.80 -7.65
CA LEU A 14 -18.95 -14.75 -7.62
C LEU A 14 -19.58 -14.71 -6.24
N THR A 15 -20.88 -14.65 -6.20
CA THR A 15 -21.68 -14.76 -4.97
C THR A 15 -22.61 -15.98 -5.04
N ASP A 16 -22.95 -16.51 -3.89
CA ASP A 16 -23.99 -17.51 -3.77
C ASP A 16 -25.39 -16.85 -3.82
N PRO A 17 -26.48 -17.61 -3.85
CA PRO A 17 -27.83 -17.06 -3.85
C PRO A 17 -28.17 -16.18 -2.65
N SER A 18 -27.43 -16.28 -1.55
CA SER A 18 -27.58 -15.41 -0.37
C SER A 18 -26.74 -14.12 -0.44
N GLY A 19 -26.00 -13.90 -1.53
CA GLY A 19 -25.10 -12.76 -1.71
C GLY A 19 -23.73 -12.90 -1.06
N LYS A 20 -23.41 -14.05 -0.48
CA LYS A 20 -22.07 -14.28 0.13
C LYS A 20 -21.02 -14.55 -0.94
N PRO A 21 -19.76 -14.11 -0.71
CA PRO A 21 -18.66 -14.44 -1.60
C PRO A 21 -18.49 -15.95 -1.78
N ALA A 22 -18.48 -16.41 -3.03
CA ALA A 22 -18.32 -17.80 -3.42
C ALA A 22 -17.10 -18.03 -4.32
N GLY A 23 -16.49 -16.96 -4.82
CA GLY A 23 -15.32 -17.03 -5.68
C GLY A 23 -14.98 -15.71 -6.37
N VAL A 24 -14.03 -15.80 -7.28
CA VAL A 24 -13.59 -14.69 -8.13
C VAL A 24 -13.51 -15.13 -9.59
N VAL A 25 -13.64 -14.17 -10.50
CA VAL A 25 -13.33 -14.38 -11.92
C VAL A 25 -12.02 -13.67 -12.21
N ILE A 26 -11.07 -14.39 -12.72
CA ILE A 26 -9.79 -13.86 -13.16
C ILE A 26 -9.71 -13.79 -14.68
N ALA A 27 -8.92 -12.87 -15.19
CA ALA A 27 -8.52 -12.79 -16.59
C ALA A 27 -6.99 -12.88 -16.70
N ASN A 28 -6.52 -13.69 -17.64
CA ASN A 28 -5.12 -13.85 -18.00
C ASN A 28 -4.99 -14.23 -19.47
N ARG A 29 -3.80 -14.63 -19.92
CA ARG A 29 -3.58 -15.05 -21.31
C ARG A 29 -4.41 -16.27 -21.75
N SER A 30 -4.85 -17.11 -20.80
CA SER A 30 -5.72 -18.25 -21.08
C SER A 30 -7.21 -17.90 -21.10
N GLY A 31 -7.53 -16.62 -21.02
CA GLY A 31 -8.90 -16.11 -21.00
C GLY A 31 -9.45 -15.89 -19.60
N ARG A 32 -10.77 -15.92 -19.47
CA ARG A 32 -11.48 -15.72 -18.19
C ARG A 32 -11.75 -17.06 -17.52
N GLN A 33 -11.45 -17.12 -16.24
CA GLN A 33 -11.61 -18.33 -15.43
C GLN A 33 -12.29 -18.01 -14.11
N ALA A 34 -13.17 -18.87 -13.67
CA ALA A 34 -13.84 -18.78 -12.39
C ALA A 34 -13.14 -19.65 -11.34
N ILE A 35 -12.79 -19.06 -10.22
CA ILE A 35 -12.15 -19.76 -9.08
C ILE A 35 -13.13 -19.73 -7.91
N ARG A 36 -13.59 -20.90 -7.50
CA ARG A 36 -14.44 -21.02 -6.30
C ARG A 36 -13.57 -20.99 -5.05
N CYS A 37 -14.03 -20.28 -4.03
CA CYS A 37 -13.33 -20.20 -2.75
C CYS A 37 -14.32 -20.10 -1.58
N LYS A 38 -13.84 -20.46 -0.38
CA LYS A 38 -14.58 -20.33 0.88
C LYS A 38 -14.34 -18.98 1.56
N ALA A 39 -13.21 -18.34 1.24
CA ALA A 39 -12.79 -17.08 1.80
C ALA A 39 -11.96 -16.32 0.77
N ILE A 40 -11.98 -15.00 0.85
CA ILE A 40 -11.20 -14.10 0.01
C ILE A 40 -10.31 -13.24 0.91
N ILE A 41 -9.02 -13.21 0.59
CA ILE A 41 -8.08 -12.26 1.15
C ILE A 41 -7.68 -11.32 0.03
N ASP A 42 -8.19 -10.09 0.07
CA ASP A 42 -7.85 -9.05 -0.88
C ASP A 42 -6.57 -8.34 -0.44
N ALA A 43 -5.48 -8.67 -1.09
CA ALA A 43 -4.19 -8.03 -0.88
C ALA A 43 -3.86 -7.04 -2.02
N THR A 44 -4.84 -6.64 -2.81
CA THR A 44 -4.65 -5.62 -3.83
C THR A 44 -4.47 -4.24 -3.18
N HIS A 45 -3.70 -3.40 -3.85
CA HIS A 45 -3.30 -2.10 -3.31
C HIS A 45 -4.49 -1.19 -2.93
N ASN A 46 -5.59 -1.24 -3.68
CA ASN A 46 -6.79 -0.43 -3.47
C ASN A 46 -7.98 -1.24 -2.95
N ALA A 47 -7.76 -2.44 -2.43
CA ALA A 47 -8.82 -3.37 -2.06
C ALA A 47 -9.87 -3.53 -3.19
N SER A 48 -9.39 -3.79 -4.40
CA SER A 48 -10.22 -3.81 -5.62
C SER A 48 -11.28 -4.90 -5.55
N VAL A 49 -10.95 -6.07 -5.01
CA VAL A 49 -11.88 -7.20 -4.88
C VAL A 49 -12.95 -6.90 -3.83
N ALA A 50 -12.57 -6.25 -2.73
CA ALA A 50 -13.51 -5.75 -1.73
C ALA A 50 -14.49 -4.74 -2.34
N GLY A 51 -13.99 -3.86 -3.23
CA GLY A 51 -14.83 -2.94 -3.99
C GLY A 51 -15.84 -3.65 -4.89
N LEU A 52 -15.41 -4.68 -5.64
CA LEU A 52 -16.29 -5.49 -6.49
C LEU A 52 -17.37 -6.23 -5.69
N LEU A 53 -17.11 -6.58 -4.44
CA LEU A 53 -18.06 -7.20 -3.52
C LEU A 53 -18.99 -6.20 -2.82
N GLY A 54 -18.80 -4.90 -3.00
CA GLY A 54 -19.59 -3.88 -2.31
C GLY A 54 -19.24 -3.72 -0.83
N ALA A 55 -17.98 -3.97 -0.46
CA ALA A 55 -17.53 -3.72 0.90
C ALA A 55 -17.65 -2.22 1.24
N GLU A 56 -18.28 -1.93 2.37
CA GLU A 56 -18.37 -0.56 2.86
C GLU A 56 -16.99 0.01 3.16
N ARG A 57 -16.81 1.29 2.82
CA ARG A 57 -15.55 2.00 2.99
C ARG A 57 -15.76 3.30 3.74
N LYS A 58 -14.75 3.68 4.51
CA LYS A 58 -14.67 5.03 5.08
C LYS A 58 -14.22 6.02 4.02
N PRO A 59 -14.79 7.24 4.00
CA PRO A 59 -14.33 8.28 3.09
C PRO A 59 -12.88 8.66 3.39
N PHE A 60 -12.19 9.11 2.35
CA PHE A 60 -10.88 9.72 2.50
C PHE A 60 -11.00 11.05 3.26
N ILE A 61 -10.08 11.29 4.17
CA ILE A 61 -9.98 12.56 4.88
C ILE A 61 -8.82 13.34 4.27
N ALA A 62 -9.14 14.46 3.59
CA ALA A 62 -8.15 15.38 3.06
C ALA A 62 -7.33 16.03 4.18
N GLY A 63 -6.15 16.51 3.85
CA GLY A 63 -5.27 17.19 4.79
C GLY A 63 -3.81 16.83 4.63
N SER A 64 -3.02 17.27 5.58
CA SER A 64 -1.58 17.01 5.57
C SER A 64 -1.27 15.55 5.85
N GLN A 65 -0.40 14.96 5.04
CA GLN A 65 -0.03 13.55 5.05
C GLN A 65 1.48 13.40 5.05
N GLU A 66 1.95 12.33 5.69
CA GLU A 66 3.35 11.96 5.66
C GLU A 66 3.63 11.03 4.48
N PHE A 67 4.70 11.33 3.74
CA PHE A 67 5.17 10.52 2.62
C PHE A 67 6.63 10.16 2.81
N CYS A 68 7.02 8.95 2.44
CA CYS A 68 8.40 8.51 2.44
C CYS A 68 8.89 8.28 1.02
N TYR A 69 10.10 8.75 0.73
CA TYR A 69 10.77 8.56 -0.55
C TYR A 69 12.24 8.25 -0.34
N THR A 70 12.77 7.31 -1.10
CA THR A 70 14.17 6.90 -0.99
C THR A 70 14.89 7.19 -2.28
N VAL A 71 16.08 7.75 -2.17
CA VAL A 71 16.97 8.10 -3.29
C VAL A 71 18.34 7.47 -3.08
N VAL A 72 18.96 7.03 -4.17
CA VAL A 72 20.29 6.43 -4.20
C VAL A 72 21.24 7.33 -4.97
N GLY A 73 22.38 7.64 -4.40
CA GLY A 73 23.48 8.32 -5.08
C GLY A 73 23.61 9.82 -4.83
N ASN A 74 22.76 10.42 -4.01
CA ASN A 74 22.90 11.84 -3.67
C ASN A 74 23.11 12.06 -2.17
N THR A 75 23.57 13.27 -1.83
CA THR A 75 23.60 13.73 -0.45
C THR A 75 22.21 14.20 0.00
N PRO A 76 21.89 14.07 1.29
CA PRO A 76 20.63 14.58 1.84
C PRO A 76 20.44 16.07 1.50
N LYS A 77 19.22 16.40 1.06
CA LYS A 77 18.79 17.77 0.74
C LYS A 77 17.83 18.30 1.78
N GLU A 78 17.80 19.60 1.92
CA GLU A 78 16.85 20.30 2.77
C GLU A 78 15.83 21.07 1.92
N ALA A 79 14.57 21.01 2.32
CA ALA A 79 13.48 21.81 1.77
C ALA A 79 12.40 21.98 2.84
N PRO A 80 11.55 23.02 2.76
CA PRO A 80 10.52 23.28 3.77
C PRO A 80 9.56 22.10 3.99
N GLU A 81 9.31 21.32 2.97
CA GLU A 81 8.39 20.17 3.01
C GLU A 81 9.05 18.88 3.51
N ILE A 82 10.39 18.87 3.66
CA ILE A 82 11.15 17.72 4.16
C ILE A 82 11.22 17.80 5.68
N ILE A 83 10.55 16.88 6.37
CA ILE A 83 10.62 16.79 7.84
C ILE A 83 11.92 16.13 8.27
N GLN A 84 12.39 15.15 7.49
CA GLN A 84 13.57 14.37 7.81
C GLN A 84 14.23 13.88 6.51
N ALA A 85 15.55 14.00 6.46
CA ALA A 85 16.41 13.36 5.47
C ALA A 85 17.45 12.54 6.23
N GLU A 86 17.41 11.22 6.06
CA GLU A 86 18.26 10.27 6.78
C GLU A 86 19.07 9.45 5.80
N GLU A 87 20.38 9.52 5.91
CA GLU A 87 21.26 8.59 5.19
C GLU A 87 21.21 7.22 5.89
N LEU A 88 20.89 6.20 5.13
CA LEU A 88 20.79 4.83 5.66
C LEU A 88 22.20 4.24 5.81
N SER A 89 22.37 3.43 6.84
CA SER A 89 23.66 2.83 7.20
C SER A 89 24.24 1.86 6.17
N GLN A 90 23.43 1.40 5.22
CA GLN A 90 23.84 0.45 4.19
C GLN A 90 23.75 1.08 2.80
N PRO A 91 24.89 1.45 2.20
CA PRO A 91 24.93 1.93 0.83
C PRO A 91 24.64 0.79 -0.17
N ILE A 92 24.15 1.16 -1.34
CA ILE A 92 23.96 0.23 -2.45
C ILE A 92 25.21 0.17 -3.29
N LYS A 93 25.69 -1.05 -3.56
CA LYS A 93 26.83 -1.30 -4.44
C LYS A 93 26.35 -1.63 -5.85
N VAL A 94 26.88 -0.91 -6.83
CA VAL A 94 26.68 -1.18 -8.26
C VAL A 94 28.05 -1.32 -8.91
N GLY A 95 28.43 -2.54 -9.24
CA GLY A 95 29.79 -2.86 -9.65
C GLY A 95 30.79 -2.57 -8.51
N GLU A 96 31.83 -1.79 -8.79
CA GLU A 96 32.83 -1.38 -7.82
C GLU A 96 32.47 -0.10 -7.04
N LYS A 97 31.41 0.59 -7.46
CA LYS A 97 30.98 1.84 -6.84
C LYS A 97 29.97 1.59 -5.73
N SER A 98 30.07 2.40 -4.68
CA SER A 98 29.16 2.41 -3.54
C SER A 98 28.41 3.74 -3.51
N TYR A 99 27.11 3.69 -3.40
CA TYR A 99 26.21 4.85 -3.44
C TYR A 99 25.47 5.00 -2.12
N PRO A 100 25.45 6.19 -1.52
CA PRO A 100 24.66 6.45 -0.33
C PRO A 100 23.16 6.29 -0.64
N VAL A 101 22.39 5.94 0.36
CA VAL A 101 20.94 5.81 0.27
C VAL A 101 20.31 6.78 1.25
N THR A 102 19.59 7.75 0.74
CA THR A 102 18.87 8.74 1.55
C THR A 102 17.39 8.45 1.58
N ARG A 103 16.82 8.33 2.76
CA ARG A 103 15.37 8.26 2.98
C ARG A 103 14.86 9.61 3.41
N TYR A 104 13.92 10.15 2.64
CA TYR A 104 13.23 11.39 2.93
C TYR A 104 11.86 11.10 3.53
N THR A 105 11.47 11.91 4.49
CA THR A 105 10.10 12.00 5.02
C THR A 105 9.57 13.38 4.75
N PHE A 106 8.43 13.45 4.07
CA PHE A 106 7.74 14.70 3.70
C PHE A 106 6.44 14.83 4.45
N HIS A 107 6.00 16.07 4.68
CA HIS A 107 4.68 16.39 5.18
C HIS A 107 3.99 17.32 4.20
N LEU A 108 3.11 16.78 3.37
CA LEU A 108 2.50 17.48 2.26
C LEU A 108 0.96 17.41 2.32
N PRO A 109 0.26 18.49 1.92
CA PRO A 109 -1.19 18.46 1.85
C PRO A 109 -1.65 17.59 0.69
N LEU A 110 -2.57 16.66 0.96
CA LEU A 110 -3.28 15.89 -0.06
C LEU A 110 -4.72 16.38 -0.12
N LYS A 111 -5.12 17.00 -1.25
CA LYS A 111 -6.40 17.70 -1.41
C LYS A 111 -7.59 16.73 -1.40
N ASP A 112 -7.44 15.65 -2.13
CA ASP A 112 -8.44 14.61 -2.29
C ASP A 112 -7.77 13.25 -2.60
N ASP A 113 -8.56 12.21 -2.82
CA ASP A 113 -8.07 10.88 -3.13
C ASP A 113 -7.94 10.60 -4.64
N SER A 114 -7.91 11.63 -5.47
CA SER A 114 -7.73 11.51 -6.91
C SER A 114 -6.28 11.17 -7.29
N TYR A 115 -6.11 10.57 -8.46
CA TYR A 115 -4.78 10.38 -9.03
C TYR A 115 -4.07 11.69 -9.33
N ALA A 116 -4.82 12.76 -9.64
CA ALA A 116 -4.26 14.08 -9.87
C ALA A 116 -3.60 14.65 -8.61
N SER A 117 -4.29 14.58 -7.46
CA SER A 117 -3.72 15.01 -6.18
C SER A 117 -2.47 14.20 -5.78
N LEU A 118 -2.47 12.89 -6.03
CA LEU A 118 -1.29 12.05 -5.79
C LEU A 118 -0.13 12.40 -6.72
N ALA A 119 -0.40 12.63 -8.00
CA ALA A 119 0.63 13.02 -8.96
C ALA A 119 1.26 14.39 -8.63
N GLU A 120 0.46 15.35 -8.15
CA GLU A 120 0.94 16.66 -7.68
C GLU A 120 1.93 16.48 -6.51
N VAL A 121 1.58 15.68 -5.52
CA VAL A 121 2.45 15.37 -4.38
C VAL A 121 3.72 14.65 -4.82
N GLU A 122 3.59 13.67 -5.70
CA GLU A 122 4.75 12.94 -6.25
C GLU A 122 5.69 13.87 -7.00
N GLN A 123 5.17 14.78 -7.80
CA GLN A 123 5.98 15.76 -8.54
C GLN A 123 6.73 16.68 -7.57
N ILE A 124 6.11 17.15 -6.51
CA ILE A 124 6.77 17.97 -5.48
C ILE A 124 7.93 17.19 -4.87
N ILE A 125 7.70 15.96 -4.44
CA ILE A 125 8.72 15.12 -3.81
C ILE A 125 9.90 14.88 -4.76
N ARG A 126 9.64 14.51 -6.00
CA ARG A 126 10.67 14.28 -7.00
C ARG A 126 11.48 15.56 -7.28
N ASN A 127 10.83 16.71 -7.40
CA ASN A 127 11.51 18.00 -7.60
C ASN A 127 12.42 18.38 -6.42
N ARG A 128 12.02 18.06 -5.20
CA ARG A 128 12.80 18.37 -3.98
C ARG A 128 13.98 17.44 -3.75
N THR A 129 13.91 16.23 -4.28
CA THR A 129 14.94 15.21 -4.05
C THR A 129 15.84 14.96 -5.25
N TRP A 130 15.46 15.43 -6.44
CA TRP A 130 16.21 15.19 -7.66
C TRP A 130 17.62 15.79 -7.58
N ASP A 131 18.60 15.03 -8.07
CA ASP A 131 20.00 15.43 -8.20
C ASP A 131 20.59 14.81 -9.45
N ILE A 132 21.61 15.48 -10.03
CA ILE A 132 22.28 14.98 -11.24
C ILE A 132 23.06 13.69 -10.97
N ASP A 133 23.53 13.50 -9.76
CA ASP A 133 24.28 12.31 -9.33
C ASP A 133 23.37 11.18 -8.83
N GLN A 134 22.05 11.38 -8.90
CA GLN A 134 21.08 10.36 -8.56
C GLN A 134 21.18 9.17 -9.51
N VAL A 135 21.36 7.98 -8.94
CA VAL A 135 21.48 6.71 -9.67
C VAL A 135 20.15 6.00 -9.75
N ASP A 136 19.36 6.07 -8.67
CA ASP A 136 18.09 5.39 -8.55
C ASP A 136 17.18 6.05 -7.51
N SER A 137 15.92 5.70 -7.51
CA SER A 137 14.95 6.16 -6.51
C SER A 137 13.78 5.19 -6.36
N SER A 138 12.97 5.40 -5.34
CA SER A 138 11.72 4.65 -5.19
C SER A 138 10.83 4.83 -6.43
N ASP A 139 10.39 3.74 -7.02
CA ASP A 139 9.48 3.75 -8.18
C ASP A 139 8.12 4.33 -7.82
N LEU A 140 7.65 4.02 -6.63
CA LEU A 140 6.38 4.47 -6.10
C LEU A 140 6.58 5.21 -4.80
N LEU A 141 5.86 6.32 -4.66
CA LEU A 141 5.61 6.87 -3.35
C LEU A 141 4.82 5.86 -2.52
N TRP A 142 5.22 5.69 -1.28
CA TRP A 142 4.34 5.15 -0.28
C TRP A 142 3.16 6.10 -0.11
N TYR A 143 2.09 5.81 -0.75
CA TYR A 143 0.91 6.58 -0.53
C TYR A 143 -0.04 5.87 0.45
N ILE A 144 -0.70 6.69 1.17
CA ILE A 144 -1.74 6.32 2.09
C ILE A 144 -2.95 5.89 1.28
N PRO A 145 -3.57 4.77 1.61
CA PRO A 145 -4.73 4.29 0.87
C PRO A 145 -5.83 5.33 0.89
N LYS A 146 -6.47 5.48 -0.24
CA LYS A 146 -7.55 6.43 -0.47
C LYS A 146 -8.70 6.23 0.50
N GLN A 147 -9.07 4.99 0.75
CA GLN A 147 -10.19 4.60 1.58
C GLN A 147 -9.88 3.31 2.32
N THR A 148 -10.23 3.25 3.58
CA THR A 148 -10.19 2.00 4.34
C THR A 148 -11.55 1.32 4.31
N ILE A 149 -11.57 0.00 4.45
CA ILE A 149 -12.83 -0.73 4.66
C ILE A 149 -13.42 -0.39 6.01
N ASN A 150 -14.74 -0.54 6.15
CA ASN A 150 -15.37 -0.71 7.46
C ASN A 150 -15.11 -2.14 7.92
N SER A 151 -14.30 -2.29 8.96
CA SER A 151 -13.96 -3.59 9.53
C SER A 151 -14.90 -3.99 10.68
N GLU A 152 -14.85 -5.26 11.09
CA GLU A 152 -15.56 -5.71 12.28
C GLU A 152 -15.13 -4.96 13.54
N LYS A 153 -13.85 -4.60 13.64
CA LYS A 153 -13.30 -3.84 14.75
C LYS A 153 -12.10 -3.02 14.31
N ALA A 154 -12.30 -1.71 14.16
CA ALA A 154 -11.22 -0.78 13.86
C ALA A 154 -10.09 -0.86 14.90
N TYR A 155 -8.87 -0.75 14.46
CA TYR A 155 -7.73 -0.60 15.35
C TYR A 155 -7.27 0.86 15.34
N ASN A 156 -7.44 1.54 16.46
CA ASN A 156 -7.05 2.95 16.65
C ASN A 156 -5.93 3.11 17.69
N GLY A 157 -5.25 2.03 18.03
CA GLY A 157 -4.16 2.05 19.01
C GLY A 157 -2.87 2.64 18.47
N ASN A 158 -1.96 2.98 19.37
CA ASN A 158 -0.60 3.41 19.01
C ASN A 158 0.09 2.37 18.11
N PRO A 159 1.01 2.81 17.24
CA PRO A 159 1.76 1.91 16.36
C PRO A 159 2.57 0.92 17.20
N VAL A 160 1.98 -0.24 17.40
CA VAL A 160 2.64 -1.42 17.97
C VAL A 160 3.19 -2.30 16.88
N SER A 161 3.96 -3.31 17.23
CA SER A 161 4.37 -4.32 16.26
C SER A 161 3.16 -4.84 15.47
N TRP A 162 3.29 -4.95 14.16
CA TRP A 162 2.28 -5.52 13.26
C TRP A 162 1.75 -6.90 13.72
N ARG A 163 2.57 -7.66 14.47
CA ARG A 163 2.21 -8.96 15.06
C ARG A 163 1.10 -8.87 16.12
N LYS A 164 0.83 -7.68 16.62
CA LYS A 164 -0.21 -7.43 17.66
C LYS A 164 -1.49 -6.84 17.09
N LEU A 165 -1.60 -6.74 15.77
CA LEU A 165 -2.82 -6.24 15.13
C LEU A 165 -3.95 -7.26 15.23
N PRO A 166 -5.15 -6.86 15.65
CA PRO A 166 -6.29 -7.76 15.68
C PRO A 166 -6.75 -8.11 14.27
N MET A 167 -6.97 -9.39 14.00
CA MET A 167 -7.47 -9.86 12.70
C MET A 167 -8.81 -9.21 12.29
N GLN A 168 -9.60 -8.78 13.26
CA GLN A 168 -10.87 -8.10 13.02
C GLN A 168 -10.72 -6.75 12.31
N ALA A 169 -9.57 -6.09 12.41
CA ALA A 169 -9.29 -4.84 11.70
C ALA A 169 -9.10 -5.04 10.18
N PHE A 170 -8.86 -6.26 9.77
CA PHE A 170 -8.71 -6.66 8.37
C PHE A 170 -9.99 -7.27 7.80
N LYS A 171 -10.95 -7.67 8.64
CA LYS A 171 -12.16 -8.36 8.23
C LYS A 171 -13.28 -7.38 7.92
N SER A 172 -13.88 -7.49 6.74
CA SER A 172 -15.02 -6.65 6.35
C SER A 172 -16.19 -6.86 7.29
N LYS A 173 -16.83 -5.75 7.69
CA LYS A 173 -18.00 -5.76 8.57
C LYS A 173 -19.25 -6.25 7.85
N ASN A 174 -19.44 -5.85 6.59
CA ASN A 174 -20.66 -6.12 5.83
C ASN A 174 -20.52 -7.28 4.83
N ILE A 175 -19.31 -7.76 4.55
CA ILE A 175 -19.09 -8.86 3.60
C ILE A 175 -18.50 -10.06 4.35
N ALA A 176 -19.25 -11.14 4.38
CA ALA A 176 -18.80 -12.38 5.02
C ALA A 176 -17.58 -12.97 4.31
N ASN A 177 -16.67 -13.58 5.07
CA ASN A 177 -15.49 -14.28 4.55
C ASN A 177 -14.59 -13.43 3.64
N LEU A 178 -14.57 -12.11 3.85
CA LEU A 178 -13.69 -11.17 3.17
C LEU A 178 -12.73 -10.53 4.18
N TRP A 179 -11.43 -10.63 3.88
CA TRP A 179 -10.36 -9.92 4.58
C TRP A 179 -9.63 -9.02 3.59
N VAL A 180 -9.23 -7.84 4.05
CA VAL A 180 -8.40 -6.90 3.28
C VAL A 180 -7.05 -6.84 3.93
N LEU A 181 -6.07 -7.49 3.32
CA LEU A 181 -4.69 -7.49 3.78
C LEU A 181 -3.91 -6.40 3.04
N GLY A 182 -3.79 -5.25 3.66
CA GLY A 182 -3.06 -4.17 3.02
C GLY A 182 -3.42 -2.80 3.57
N PRO A 183 -3.09 -1.75 2.82
CA PRO A 183 -3.26 -0.38 3.27
C PRO A 183 -4.72 0.02 3.46
N CYS A 184 -5.65 -0.69 2.84
CA CYS A 184 -7.08 -0.43 2.98
C CYS A 184 -7.73 -1.12 4.21
N ALA A 185 -6.95 -1.80 5.06
CA ALA A 185 -7.43 -2.27 6.36
C ALA A 185 -7.75 -1.10 7.29
N GLU A 186 -8.64 -1.29 8.24
CA GLU A 186 -9.04 -0.24 9.18
C GLU A 186 -8.05 -0.12 10.36
N ILE A 187 -6.86 0.37 10.04
CA ILE A 187 -5.73 0.58 10.95
C ILE A 187 -5.16 1.99 10.77
N PRO A 188 -4.43 2.53 11.76
CA PRO A 188 -3.76 3.83 11.61
C PRO A 188 -2.79 3.85 10.42
N ARG A 189 -2.67 4.99 9.78
CA ARG A 189 -1.88 5.17 8.55
C ARG A 189 -0.41 4.81 8.70
N GLU A 190 0.21 5.25 9.80
CA GLU A 190 1.61 4.96 10.10
C GLU A 190 1.84 3.46 10.27
N LEU A 191 0.81 2.77 10.74
CA LEU A 191 0.85 1.32 10.89
C LEU A 191 0.60 0.62 9.56
N ALA A 192 -0.30 1.13 8.74
CA ALA A 192 -0.52 0.66 7.37
C ALA A 192 0.78 0.72 6.56
N ALA A 193 1.51 1.82 6.63
CA ALA A 193 2.81 1.97 5.98
C ALA A 193 3.83 0.91 6.47
N LYS A 194 3.82 0.55 7.75
CA LYS A 194 4.71 -0.47 8.30
C LYS A 194 4.30 -1.90 7.91
N VAL A 195 3.01 -2.18 7.84
CA VAL A 195 2.47 -3.49 7.43
C VAL A 195 2.71 -3.75 5.94
N MET A 196 2.69 -2.69 5.15
CA MET A 196 2.82 -2.77 3.70
C MET A 196 4.27 -2.78 3.20
N ARG A 197 5.22 -2.38 4.00
CA ARG A 197 6.62 -2.54 3.59
C ARG A 197 6.80 -4.03 3.31
N PRO A 198 7.19 -4.42 2.08
CA PRO A 198 7.72 -5.75 1.87
C PRO A 198 8.86 -5.85 2.85
N VAL A 199 8.60 -6.54 3.93
CA VAL A 199 9.53 -6.60 5.05
C VAL A 199 10.74 -7.30 4.48
N PRO A 200 11.92 -6.66 4.45
CA PRO A 200 13.14 -7.38 4.20
C PRO A 200 13.25 -8.61 5.11
N ALA A 201 12.54 -8.62 6.21
CA ALA A 201 12.35 -9.75 7.12
C ALA A 201 11.57 -10.94 6.52
N LEU A 202 10.97 -10.83 5.36
CA LEU A 202 10.50 -12.01 4.61
C LEU A 202 11.65 -12.73 3.91
N PHE A 203 12.84 -12.15 3.96
CA PHE A 203 14.05 -12.71 3.36
C PHE A 203 15.12 -13.12 4.40
N ILE A 204 14.75 -13.15 5.66
CA ILE A 204 15.58 -13.67 6.75
C ILE A 204 15.05 -15.03 7.18
#